data_3343052d59b0e35e3bcee867f7e31c28
#
_entry.id   3343052d59b0e35e3bcee867f7e31c28
#
_cell.length_a   1.000
_cell.length_b   1.000
_cell.length_c   1.000
_cell.angle_alpha   90.00
_cell.angle_beta   90.00
_cell.angle_gamma   90.00
#
_symmetry.space_group_name_H-M   'P 1'
#
loop_
_entity.id
_entity.type
_entity.pdbx_description
1 polymer ?
#
loop_
_entity_poly.entity_id
_entity_poly.type
_entity_poly.pdbx_seq_one_letter_code
_entity_poly.pdbx_strand_id
1 'polypeptide(L)'
;MELFGRLARRNGDFDKLMARAAAYIDPAEASVASLVANSERLAKYVTGPATAELVPVRVDELLTEVTALLKAGKRRIQATCTLTNDPALSLRADRIRVCHVLLHSCFNNPTPAVALSVRTGTEGLVVLDVAFQAGAADDAARASPLRAEELQTIVETAGGAVLTANATALSLEFRRADSPAPG
;
A
#
# COMPACT_ATOMS: atom_id res chain seq x y z
N MET A 1 59.69 12.30 -20.90
CA MET A 1 58.33 12.61 -21.39
C MET A 1 57.35 11.43 -21.36
N GLU A 2 57.77 10.18 -21.49
CA GLU A 2 56.90 8.99 -21.50
C GLU A 2 56.21 8.71 -20.14
N LEU A 3 56.84 8.97 -19.02
CA LEU A 3 56.28 8.68 -17.67
C LEU A 3 55.02 9.52 -17.36
N PHE A 4 55.05 10.78 -17.74
CA PHE A 4 53.89 11.69 -17.58
C PHE A 4 52.72 11.29 -18.47
N GLY A 5 52.99 10.81 -19.69
CA GLY A 5 51.94 10.32 -20.57
C GLY A 5 51.24 9.01 -20.06
N ARG A 6 52.00 8.15 -19.36
CA ARG A 6 51.45 6.94 -18.72
C ARG A 6 50.64 7.26 -17.49
N LEU A 7 51.04 8.21 -16.67
CA LEU A 7 50.30 8.68 -15.50
C LEU A 7 49.01 9.41 -15.89
N ALA A 8 49.04 10.26 -16.93
CA ALA A 8 47.85 10.93 -17.43
C ALA A 8 46.81 9.96 -17.99
N ARG A 9 47.24 8.91 -18.73
CA ARG A 9 46.32 7.85 -19.20
C ARG A 9 45.74 7.06 -18.05
N ARG A 10 46.52 6.76 -17.00
CA ARG A 10 46.09 6.03 -15.83
C ARG A 10 45.05 6.82 -15.01
N ASN A 11 45.20 8.14 -14.90
CA ASN A 11 44.22 9.01 -14.28
C ASN A 11 42.92 9.10 -15.10
N GLY A 12 43.00 9.22 -16.41
CA GLY A 12 41.82 9.23 -17.27
C GLY A 12 41.06 7.92 -17.28
N ASP A 13 41.75 6.77 -17.12
CA ASP A 13 41.11 5.46 -17.00
C ASP A 13 40.49 5.30 -15.61
N PHE A 14 41.10 5.85 -14.57
CA PHE A 14 40.53 5.88 -13.20
C PHE A 14 39.26 6.73 -13.14
N ASP A 15 39.24 7.93 -13.74
CA ASP A 15 38.08 8.81 -13.80
C ASP A 15 36.91 8.14 -14.55
N LYS A 16 37.19 7.43 -15.63
CA LYS A 16 36.18 6.63 -16.36
C LYS A 16 35.64 5.49 -15.52
N LEU A 17 36.49 4.83 -14.73
CA LEU A 17 36.10 3.74 -13.85
C LEU A 17 35.22 4.28 -12.71
N MET A 18 35.60 5.42 -12.13
CA MET A 18 34.81 6.09 -11.10
C MET A 18 33.45 6.56 -11.62
N ALA A 19 33.39 7.15 -12.82
CA ALA A 19 32.14 7.55 -13.46
C ALA A 19 31.21 6.34 -13.74
N ARG A 20 31.79 5.20 -14.15
CA ARG A 20 31.03 3.97 -14.30
C ARG A 20 30.53 3.42 -12.97
N ALA A 21 31.37 3.43 -11.94
CA ALA A 21 30.99 2.99 -10.61
C ALA A 21 29.83 3.85 -10.04
N ALA A 22 29.92 5.17 -10.16
CA ALA A 22 28.85 6.09 -9.74
C ALA A 22 27.53 5.81 -10.46
N ALA A 23 27.56 5.51 -11.76
CA ALA A 23 26.36 5.16 -12.53
C ALA A 23 25.60 3.93 -12.02
N TYR A 24 26.26 3.04 -11.24
CA TYR A 24 25.64 1.88 -10.60
C TYR A 24 25.37 2.09 -9.12
N ILE A 25 26.24 2.83 -8.42
CA ILE A 25 26.14 3.07 -6.97
C ILE A 25 24.95 3.99 -6.67
N ASP A 26 24.84 5.12 -7.35
CA ASP A 26 23.78 6.10 -7.10
C ASP A 26 22.34 5.51 -7.25
N PRO A 27 22.02 4.76 -8.32
CA PRO A 27 20.73 4.08 -8.43
C PRO A 27 20.53 2.99 -7.37
N ALA A 28 21.59 2.30 -6.94
CA ALA A 28 21.51 1.29 -5.90
C ALA A 28 21.23 1.93 -4.53
N GLU A 29 21.89 3.02 -4.19
CA GLU A 29 21.64 3.79 -2.96
C GLU A 29 20.21 4.34 -2.93
N ALA A 30 19.73 4.92 -4.04
CA ALA A 30 18.35 5.38 -4.15
C ALA A 30 17.34 4.24 -3.96
N SER A 31 17.64 3.06 -4.51
CA SER A 31 16.81 1.86 -4.37
C SER A 31 16.78 1.36 -2.91
N VAL A 32 17.92 1.35 -2.24
CA VAL A 32 18.03 0.97 -0.82
C VAL A 32 17.28 1.96 0.07
N ALA A 33 17.44 3.26 -0.15
CA ALA A 33 16.72 4.29 0.58
C ALA A 33 15.21 4.15 0.42
N SER A 34 14.73 3.88 -0.80
CA SER A 34 13.31 3.60 -1.08
C SER A 34 12.81 2.35 -0.36
N LEU A 35 13.61 1.27 -0.34
CA LEU A 35 13.27 0.03 0.39
C LEU A 35 13.17 0.25 1.89
N VAL A 36 14.09 1.01 2.48
CA VAL A 36 14.06 1.35 3.91
C VAL A 36 12.81 2.15 4.24
N ALA A 37 12.55 3.23 3.48
CA ALA A 37 11.36 4.06 3.69
C ALA A 37 10.04 3.27 3.58
N ASN A 38 9.95 2.38 2.59
CA ASN A 38 8.77 1.52 2.43
C ASN A 38 8.65 0.48 3.56
N SER A 39 9.78 -0.07 4.04
CA SER A 39 9.79 -1.00 5.17
C SER A 39 9.34 -0.32 6.47
N GLU A 40 9.78 0.90 6.73
CA GLU A 40 9.35 1.69 7.88
C GLU A 40 7.86 2.02 7.83
N ARG A 41 7.33 2.36 6.64
CA ARG A 41 5.89 2.57 6.44
C ARG A 41 5.10 1.30 6.71
N LEU A 42 5.51 0.17 6.13
CA LEU A 42 4.86 -1.13 6.36
C LEU A 42 4.91 -1.55 7.83
N ALA A 43 6.03 -1.31 8.52
CA ALA A 43 6.15 -1.60 9.95
C ALA A 43 5.10 -0.85 10.78
N LYS A 44 4.83 0.41 10.46
CA LYS A 44 3.76 1.20 11.14
C LYS A 44 2.38 0.56 10.99
N TYR A 45 2.08 0.00 9.80
CA TYR A 45 0.78 -0.66 9.56
C TYR A 45 0.68 -2.03 10.24
N VAL A 46 1.80 -2.74 10.41
CA VAL A 46 1.84 -4.06 11.07
C VAL A 46 1.76 -3.92 12.59
N THR A 47 2.49 -2.97 13.17
CA THR A 47 2.55 -2.80 14.62
C THR A 47 1.40 -1.97 15.18
N GLY A 48 0.86 -1.05 14.39
CA GLY A 48 -0.27 -0.17 14.74
C GLY A 48 -0.14 0.57 16.08
N PRO A 49 -0.86 1.65 16.31
CA PRO A 49 -0.93 2.26 17.64
C PRO A 49 -1.75 1.38 18.57
N ALA A 50 -1.41 1.37 19.87
CA ALA A 50 -2.13 0.61 20.89
C ALA A 50 -3.61 1.07 21.01
N THR A 51 -3.86 2.36 20.79
CA THR A 51 -5.20 2.96 20.82
C THR A 51 -5.61 3.40 19.41
N ALA A 52 -6.87 3.13 19.03
CA ALA A 52 -7.43 3.60 17.77
C ALA A 52 -7.69 5.11 17.82
N GLU A 53 -7.27 5.83 16.81
CA GLU A 53 -7.56 7.25 16.64
C GLU A 53 -8.45 7.44 15.40
N LEU A 54 -9.73 7.71 15.63
CA LEU A 54 -10.71 7.94 14.58
C LEU A 54 -10.66 9.41 14.12
N VAL A 55 -9.97 9.65 13.03
CA VAL A 55 -9.79 10.98 12.44
C VAL A 55 -10.40 11.05 11.03
N PRO A 56 -10.65 12.23 10.49
CA PRO A 56 -10.97 12.37 9.07
C PRO A 56 -9.79 11.90 8.19
N VAL A 57 -10.04 10.92 7.35
CA VAL A 57 -9.05 10.35 6.41
C VAL A 57 -9.54 10.57 4.99
N ARG A 58 -8.77 11.26 4.18
CA ARG A 58 -9.08 11.46 2.75
C ARG A 58 -8.93 10.13 2.00
N VAL A 59 -9.97 9.78 1.27
CA VAL A 59 -10.03 8.50 0.55
C VAL A 59 -9.03 8.44 -0.60
N ASP A 60 -8.86 9.53 -1.33
CA ASP A 60 -7.90 9.62 -2.44
C ASP A 60 -6.45 9.42 -1.98
N GLU A 61 -6.06 10.03 -0.86
CA GLU A 61 -4.72 9.86 -0.26
C GLU A 61 -4.50 8.44 0.24
N LEU A 62 -5.50 7.87 0.94
CA LEU A 62 -5.46 6.50 1.45
C LEU A 62 -5.25 5.47 0.34
N LEU A 63 -6.09 5.52 -0.70
CA LEU A 63 -6.03 4.56 -1.80
C LEU A 63 -4.77 4.75 -2.66
N THR A 64 -4.30 5.98 -2.84
CA THR A 64 -3.04 6.27 -3.53
C THR A 64 -1.86 5.66 -2.77
N GLU A 65 -1.81 5.80 -1.45
CA GLU A 65 -0.76 5.23 -0.62
C GLU A 65 -0.77 3.69 -0.66
N VAL A 66 -1.94 3.06 -0.48
CA VAL A 66 -2.10 1.61 -0.56
C VAL A 66 -1.66 1.10 -1.93
N THR A 67 -2.09 1.76 -3.02
CA THR A 67 -1.71 1.38 -4.38
C THR A 67 -0.19 1.47 -4.60
N ALA A 68 0.45 2.53 -4.09
CA ALA A 68 1.90 2.69 -4.18
C ALA A 68 2.66 1.59 -3.43
N LEU A 69 2.20 1.22 -2.22
CA LEU A 69 2.79 0.15 -1.42
C LEU A 69 2.61 -1.24 -2.07
N LEU A 70 1.45 -1.50 -2.68
CA LEU A 70 1.20 -2.75 -3.42
C LEU A 70 2.13 -2.90 -4.62
N LYS A 71 2.38 -1.81 -5.35
CA LYS A 71 3.30 -1.80 -6.50
C LYS A 71 4.78 -1.93 -6.09
N ALA A 72 5.15 -1.38 -4.94
CA ALA A 72 6.51 -1.43 -4.41
C ALA A 72 6.87 -2.77 -3.76
N GLY A 73 5.89 -3.59 -3.39
CA GLY A 73 6.09 -4.88 -2.74
C GLY A 73 6.80 -5.91 -3.61
N LYS A 74 7.46 -6.90 -2.98
CA LYS A 74 8.15 -8.02 -3.66
C LYS A 74 7.24 -8.79 -4.63
N ARG A 75 5.97 -8.94 -4.28
CA ARG A 75 4.92 -9.48 -5.14
C ARG A 75 4.37 -8.35 -6.00
N ARG A 76 4.94 -7.99 -7.07
CA ARG A 76 4.47 -6.92 -7.98
C ARG A 76 2.99 -7.09 -8.34
N ILE A 77 2.11 -6.72 -7.39
CA ILE A 77 0.66 -6.77 -7.58
C ILE A 77 0.29 -5.64 -8.54
N GLN A 78 -0.41 -5.97 -9.61
CA GLN A 78 -0.96 -4.97 -10.51
C GLN A 78 -2.17 -4.33 -9.82
N ALA A 79 -1.92 -3.22 -9.13
CA ALA A 79 -2.97 -2.49 -8.44
C ALA A 79 -3.51 -1.37 -9.33
N THR A 80 -4.82 -1.39 -9.57
CA THR A 80 -5.57 -0.29 -10.17
C THR A 80 -6.41 0.38 -9.09
N CYS A 81 -6.61 1.69 -9.21
CA CYS A 81 -7.43 2.46 -8.28
C CYS A 81 -8.43 3.31 -9.06
N THR A 82 -9.70 3.18 -8.73
CA THR A 82 -10.76 4.05 -9.24
C THR A 82 -11.21 4.97 -8.11
N LEU A 83 -10.84 6.24 -8.22
CA LEU A 83 -11.23 7.27 -7.27
C LEU A 83 -12.65 7.77 -7.57
N THR A 84 -13.29 8.36 -6.58
CA THR A 84 -14.57 9.04 -6.77
C THR A 84 -14.36 10.38 -7.48
N ASN A 85 -15.45 10.93 -8.02
CA ASN A 85 -15.45 12.29 -8.55
C ASN A 85 -15.47 13.35 -7.42
N ASP A 86 -15.50 12.96 -6.16
CA ASP A 86 -15.44 13.85 -5.00
C ASP A 86 -14.06 13.76 -4.34
N PRO A 87 -13.12 14.67 -4.68
CA PRO A 87 -11.78 14.68 -4.12
C PRO A 87 -11.76 15.06 -2.63
N ALA A 88 -12.83 15.62 -2.11
CA ALA A 88 -12.96 15.97 -0.69
C ALA A 88 -13.52 14.83 0.16
N LEU A 89 -13.90 13.71 -0.47
CA LEU A 89 -14.47 12.57 0.24
C LEU A 89 -13.51 12.07 1.32
N SER A 90 -13.99 12.13 2.56
CA SER A 90 -13.22 11.69 3.73
C SER A 90 -14.06 10.74 4.56
N LEU A 91 -13.42 9.73 5.10
CA LEU A 91 -14.04 8.78 6.03
C LEU A 91 -13.51 9.01 7.45
N ARG A 92 -14.32 8.71 8.46
CA ARG A 92 -13.91 8.77 9.87
C ARG A 92 -13.36 7.42 10.29
N ALA A 93 -12.04 7.29 10.35
CA ALA A 93 -11.40 6.00 10.63
C ALA A 93 -10.00 6.14 11.23
N ASP A 94 -9.48 5.05 11.76
CA ASP A 94 -8.05 4.89 12.03
C ASP A 94 -7.32 4.52 10.72
N ARG A 95 -6.62 5.49 10.15
CA ARG A 95 -5.88 5.35 8.88
C ARG A 95 -4.94 4.16 8.88
N ILE A 96 -4.21 3.94 9.97
CA ILE A 96 -3.18 2.89 10.05
C ILE A 96 -3.85 1.52 9.98
N ARG A 97 -4.93 1.31 10.73
CA ARG A 97 -5.66 0.05 10.72
C ARG A 97 -6.33 -0.24 9.39
N VAL A 98 -6.93 0.78 8.76
CA VAL A 98 -7.52 0.62 7.42
C VAL A 98 -6.46 0.23 6.39
N CYS A 99 -5.31 0.94 6.37
CA CYS A 99 -4.18 0.58 5.50
C CYS A 99 -3.69 -0.84 5.78
N HIS A 100 -3.57 -1.24 7.06
CA HIS A 100 -3.16 -2.60 7.44
C HIS A 100 -4.11 -3.65 6.85
N VAL A 101 -5.42 -3.49 7.03
CA VAL A 101 -6.42 -4.43 6.51
C VAL A 101 -6.33 -4.53 4.99
N LEU A 102 -6.28 -3.40 4.28
CA LEU A 102 -6.22 -3.38 2.82
C LEU A 102 -4.93 -4.05 2.32
N LEU A 103 -3.77 -3.69 2.88
CA LEU A 103 -2.49 -4.26 2.47
C LEU A 103 -2.40 -5.75 2.82
N HIS A 104 -2.80 -6.14 4.03
CA HIS A 104 -2.77 -7.54 4.47
C HIS A 104 -3.66 -8.41 3.58
N SER A 105 -4.87 -7.96 3.28
CA SER A 105 -5.80 -8.67 2.41
C SER A 105 -5.26 -8.83 0.99
N CYS A 106 -4.60 -7.79 0.45
CA CYS A 106 -4.00 -7.85 -0.87
C CYS A 106 -2.74 -8.74 -0.92
N PHE A 107 -1.85 -8.66 0.08
CA PHE A 107 -0.61 -9.44 0.09
C PHE A 107 -0.83 -10.93 0.39
N ASN A 108 -1.85 -11.26 1.15
CA ASN A 108 -2.17 -12.66 1.49
C ASN A 108 -3.16 -13.30 0.51
N ASN A 109 -3.73 -12.54 -0.39
CA ASN A 109 -4.49 -13.10 -1.51
C ASN A 109 -3.53 -13.46 -2.65
N PRO A 110 -3.58 -14.68 -3.21
CA PRO A 110 -2.69 -15.13 -4.29
C PRO A 110 -3.03 -14.50 -5.66
N THR A 111 -3.62 -13.34 -5.68
CA THR A 111 -4.04 -12.67 -6.92
C THR A 111 -2.88 -11.90 -7.58
N PRO A 112 -2.76 -11.94 -8.92
CA PRO A 112 -1.79 -11.12 -9.64
C PRO A 112 -2.24 -9.67 -9.79
N ALA A 113 -3.53 -9.39 -9.67
CA ALA A 113 -4.08 -8.05 -9.83
C ALA A 113 -5.23 -7.75 -8.86
N VAL A 114 -5.28 -6.50 -8.42
CA VAL A 114 -6.25 -5.97 -7.47
C VAL A 114 -6.85 -4.68 -8.02
N ALA A 115 -8.16 -4.55 -7.95
CA ALA A 115 -8.85 -3.30 -8.23
C ALA A 115 -9.41 -2.72 -6.93
N LEU A 116 -8.95 -1.53 -6.59
CA LEU A 116 -9.43 -0.74 -5.46
C LEU A 116 -10.44 0.27 -5.99
N SER A 117 -11.61 0.36 -5.38
CA SER A 117 -12.61 1.35 -5.73
C SER A 117 -13.33 1.85 -4.48
N VAL A 118 -13.98 2.99 -4.63
CA VAL A 118 -14.79 3.57 -3.57
C VAL A 118 -16.15 3.96 -4.11
N ARG A 119 -17.18 3.71 -3.33
CA ARG A 119 -18.56 4.13 -3.61
C ARG A 119 -19.16 4.79 -2.38
N THR A 120 -20.00 5.76 -2.60
CA THR A 120 -20.83 6.36 -1.55
C THR A 120 -22.04 5.46 -1.32
N GLY A 121 -22.23 5.04 -0.08
CA GLY A 121 -23.42 4.36 0.37
C GLY A 121 -24.57 5.32 0.69
N THR A 122 -25.65 4.78 1.17
CA THR A 122 -26.78 5.57 1.72
C THR A 122 -26.38 6.15 3.10
N GLU A 123 -27.05 7.23 3.52
CA GLU A 123 -26.93 7.79 4.88
C GLU A 123 -25.53 8.25 5.33
N GLY A 124 -24.72 8.77 4.38
CA GLY A 124 -23.39 9.27 4.74
C GLY A 124 -22.35 8.17 5.00
N LEU A 125 -22.55 7.01 4.42
CA LEU A 125 -21.60 5.90 4.45
C LEU A 125 -20.68 5.93 3.22
N VAL A 126 -19.48 5.44 3.39
CA VAL A 126 -18.46 5.26 2.35
C VAL A 126 -18.03 3.80 2.34
N VAL A 127 -18.06 3.17 1.17
CA VAL A 127 -17.64 1.78 1.03
C VAL A 127 -16.35 1.73 0.21
N LEU A 128 -15.34 1.11 0.79
CA LEU A 128 -14.10 0.76 0.12
C LEU A 128 -14.21 -0.67 -0.40
N ASP A 129 -14.13 -0.85 -1.69
CA ASP A 129 -14.21 -2.15 -2.34
C ASP A 129 -12.84 -2.57 -2.89
N VAL A 130 -12.45 -3.81 -2.64
CA VAL A 130 -11.28 -4.46 -3.18
C VAL A 130 -11.72 -5.68 -3.96
N ALA A 131 -11.50 -5.70 -5.26
CA ALA A 131 -11.75 -6.86 -6.10
C ALA A 131 -10.42 -7.56 -6.42
N PHE A 132 -10.37 -8.85 -6.15
CA PHE A 132 -9.23 -9.70 -6.44
C PHE A 132 -9.47 -10.46 -7.74
N GLN A 133 -8.54 -10.37 -8.70
CA GLN A 133 -8.62 -11.21 -9.89
C GLN A 133 -8.22 -12.64 -9.53
N ALA A 134 -8.96 -13.61 -10.02
CA ALA A 134 -8.67 -15.02 -9.79
C ALA A 134 -7.26 -15.36 -10.32
N GLY A 135 -6.39 -15.82 -9.43
CA GLY A 135 -5.11 -16.42 -9.79
C GLY A 135 -5.27 -17.87 -10.24
N ALA A 136 -4.17 -18.51 -10.63
CA ALA A 136 -4.17 -19.94 -10.91
C ALA A 136 -4.59 -20.75 -9.66
N ALA A 137 -5.32 -21.83 -9.83
CA ALA A 137 -5.92 -22.63 -8.75
C ALA A 137 -4.89 -23.11 -7.68
N ASP A 138 -3.63 -23.30 -8.07
CA ASP A 138 -2.54 -23.73 -7.16
C ASP A 138 -2.11 -22.64 -6.16
N ASP A 139 -2.40 -21.38 -6.42
CA ASP A 139 -2.05 -20.27 -5.52
C ASP A 139 -3.06 -20.09 -4.37
N ALA A 140 -4.29 -20.54 -4.53
CA ALA A 140 -5.34 -20.43 -3.51
C ALA A 140 -4.99 -21.19 -2.22
N ALA A 141 -4.23 -22.29 -2.32
CA ALA A 141 -3.78 -23.08 -1.17
C ALA A 141 -2.71 -22.39 -0.29
N ARG A 142 -2.10 -21.31 -0.79
CA ARG A 142 -1.05 -20.56 -0.08
C ARG A 142 -1.57 -19.28 0.58
N ALA A 143 -2.84 -18.96 0.41
CA ALA A 143 -3.45 -17.82 1.06
C ALA A 143 -3.59 -18.08 2.56
N SER A 144 -3.06 -17.18 3.38
CA SER A 144 -3.38 -17.10 4.80
C SER A 144 -4.19 -15.83 5.04
N PRO A 145 -5.48 -15.82 4.67
CA PRO A 145 -6.33 -14.66 4.92
C PRO A 145 -6.40 -14.42 6.43
N LEU A 146 -6.58 -13.16 6.83
CA LEU A 146 -7.03 -12.86 8.19
C LEU A 146 -8.27 -13.71 8.47
N ARG A 147 -8.32 -14.30 9.67
CA ARG A 147 -9.55 -14.97 10.09
C ARG A 147 -10.68 -13.95 10.07
N ALA A 148 -11.88 -14.37 9.68
CA ALA A 148 -13.01 -13.44 9.58
C ALA A 148 -13.23 -12.65 10.87
N GLU A 149 -13.05 -13.28 12.03
CA GLU A 149 -13.17 -12.64 13.34
C GLU A 149 -12.06 -11.60 13.60
N GLU A 150 -10.82 -11.89 13.20
CA GLU A 150 -9.70 -10.94 13.33
C GLU A 150 -9.91 -9.73 12.41
N LEU A 151 -10.31 -9.98 11.17
CA LEU A 151 -10.63 -8.93 10.21
C LEU A 151 -11.76 -8.03 10.74
N GLN A 152 -12.85 -8.62 11.21
CA GLN A 152 -13.98 -7.91 11.79
C GLN A 152 -13.52 -7.02 12.96
N THR A 153 -12.76 -7.58 13.90
CA THR A 153 -12.27 -6.85 15.09
C THR A 153 -11.38 -5.66 14.69
N ILE A 154 -10.47 -5.85 13.73
CA ILE A 154 -9.59 -4.76 13.28
C ILE A 154 -10.41 -3.65 12.62
N VAL A 155 -11.36 -4.00 11.75
CA VAL A 155 -12.19 -3.04 11.02
C VAL A 155 -13.11 -2.28 11.95
N GLU A 156 -13.76 -2.95 12.91
CA GLU A 156 -14.59 -2.30 13.93
C GLU A 156 -13.77 -1.34 14.79
N THR A 157 -12.57 -1.75 15.21
CA THR A 157 -11.65 -0.88 15.95
C THR A 157 -11.19 0.31 15.10
N ALA A 158 -11.11 0.14 13.77
CA ALA A 158 -10.80 1.21 12.82
C ALA A 158 -11.98 2.15 12.54
N GLY A 159 -13.16 1.90 13.13
CA GLY A 159 -14.36 2.72 12.97
C GLY A 159 -15.25 2.32 11.79
N GLY A 160 -15.09 1.11 11.26
CA GLY A 160 -15.84 0.59 10.13
C GLY A 160 -16.56 -0.73 10.39
N ALA A 161 -17.11 -1.31 9.33
CA ALA A 161 -17.71 -2.64 9.32
C ALA A 161 -17.29 -3.43 8.07
N VAL A 162 -17.24 -4.74 8.19
CA VAL A 162 -16.99 -5.64 7.05
C VAL A 162 -18.32 -6.00 6.42
N LEU A 163 -18.54 -5.63 5.16
CA LEU A 163 -19.73 -6.01 4.39
C LEU A 163 -19.53 -7.34 3.66
N THR A 164 -18.36 -7.54 3.09
CA THR A 164 -17.98 -8.74 2.34
C THR A 164 -16.51 -9.04 2.55
N ALA A 165 -16.18 -10.29 2.80
CA ALA A 165 -14.82 -10.78 2.84
C ALA A 165 -14.78 -12.22 2.32
N ASN A 166 -14.23 -12.40 1.11
CA ASN A 166 -14.08 -13.72 0.49
C ASN A 166 -12.84 -13.73 -0.44
N ALA A 167 -12.62 -14.83 -1.14
CA ALA A 167 -11.47 -15.00 -2.02
C ALA A 167 -11.41 -14.01 -3.20
N THR A 168 -12.55 -13.43 -3.60
CA THR A 168 -12.66 -12.56 -4.78
C THR A 168 -12.94 -11.10 -4.44
N ALA A 169 -13.39 -10.80 -3.24
CA ALA A 169 -13.75 -9.44 -2.85
C ALA A 169 -13.60 -9.18 -1.35
N LEU A 170 -13.26 -7.94 -1.03
CA LEU A 170 -13.35 -7.36 0.30
C LEU A 170 -14.09 -6.02 0.19
N SER A 171 -15.15 -5.83 0.98
CA SER A 171 -15.87 -4.57 1.06
C SER A 171 -15.93 -4.10 2.51
N LEU A 172 -15.45 -2.90 2.75
CA LEU A 172 -15.39 -2.27 4.05
C LEU A 172 -16.23 -0.99 4.05
N GLU A 173 -17.07 -0.84 5.06
CA GLU A 173 -17.93 0.33 5.22
C GLU A 173 -17.43 1.22 6.35
N PHE A 174 -17.43 2.53 6.12
CA PHE A 174 -17.04 3.55 7.08
C PHE A 174 -18.03 4.71 7.04
N ARG A 175 -18.10 5.47 8.12
CA ARG A 175 -18.85 6.74 8.12
C ARG A 175 -18.07 7.81 7.38
N ARG A 176 -18.78 8.63 6.64
CA ARG A 176 -18.26 9.86 6.08
C ARG A 176 -17.89 10.83 7.20
N ALA A 177 -16.76 11.52 7.09
CA ALA A 177 -16.23 12.35 8.17
C ALA A 177 -17.10 13.58 8.49
N ASP A 178 -17.86 14.07 7.51
CA ASP A 178 -18.79 15.19 7.61
C ASP A 178 -20.22 14.79 8.03
N SER A 179 -20.48 13.47 8.17
CA SER A 179 -21.78 13.00 8.66
C SER A 179 -21.92 13.23 10.18
N PRO A 180 -23.09 13.68 10.65
CA PRO A 180 -23.34 13.86 12.07
C PRO A 180 -23.16 12.53 12.83
N ALA A 181 -22.65 12.62 14.06
CA ALA A 181 -22.58 11.44 14.91
C ALA A 181 -24.00 10.88 15.15
N PRO A 182 -24.18 9.54 15.25
CA PRO A 182 -25.47 9.00 15.68
C PRO A 182 -25.79 9.53 17.06
N GLY A 183 -27.01 10.05 17.21
CA GLY A 183 -27.56 10.46 18.51
C GLY A 183 -27.77 9.27 19.43
#